data_151bfdcb69d5bd91d2becf632c5c3622
#
_entry.id   151bfdcb69d5bd91d2becf632c5c3622
#
_cell.length_a   1.000
_cell.length_b   1.000
_cell.length_c   1.000
_cell.angle_alpha   90.00
_cell.angle_beta   90.00
_cell.angle_gamma   90.00
#
_symmetry.space_group_name_H-M   'P 1'
#
loop_
_entity.id
_entity.type
_entity.pdbx_description
1 polymer ?
#
loop_
_entity_poly.entity_id
_entity_poly.type
_entity_poly.pdbx_seq_one_letter_code
_entity_poly.pdbx_strand_id
1 'polypeptide(L)'
;MAVGSASWSFTEEDFNAITHALNKFLGETNARCALLVDRSGQLVATVGEAPTFDPTAFATLTAADFSANAQLAQLIGESDFNSLVHQGEKESMYLADVARRVILVALFDNRTTLGLVRLKIKDTVLELTKLFHEVFTRGKSAAQQPGLLAGADDEIDQLFG
;
A
#
# COMPACT_ATOMS: atom_id res chain seq x y z
N MET A 1 3.96 -15.53 5.01
CA MET A 1 2.50 -15.35 4.96
C MET A 1 2.08 -15.08 3.53
N ALA A 2 1.29 -15.95 2.99
CA ALA A 2 0.73 -15.72 1.66
C ALA A 2 -0.30 -14.59 1.75
N VAL A 3 0.00 -13.48 1.13
CA VAL A 3 -0.97 -12.40 1.00
C VAL A 3 -1.78 -12.71 -0.25
N GLY A 4 -2.96 -13.24 -0.05
CA GLY A 4 -4.02 -13.55 -1.01
C GLY A 4 -3.73 -13.32 -2.49
N SER A 5 -4.67 -12.89 -3.24
CA SER A 5 -4.64 -12.77 -4.71
C SER A 5 -3.69 -11.72 -5.29
N ALA A 6 -2.77 -11.15 -4.51
CA ALA A 6 -1.79 -10.22 -5.06
C ALA A 6 -0.86 -10.93 -6.03
N SER A 7 -0.66 -10.35 -7.21
CA SER A 7 0.18 -10.90 -8.28
C SER A 7 1.68 -10.81 -7.99
N TRP A 8 2.06 -10.48 -6.77
CA TRP A 8 3.44 -10.38 -6.33
C TRP A 8 3.63 -11.14 -5.02
N SER A 9 4.85 -11.57 -4.78
CA SER A 9 5.23 -12.17 -3.50
C SER A 9 6.37 -11.38 -2.88
N PHE A 10 6.31 -11.21 -1.56
CA PHE A 10 7.35 -10.55 -0.80
C PHE A 10 8.29 -11.57 -0.21
N THR A 11 9.60 -11.31 -0.28
CA THR A 11 10.58 -12.02 0.51
C THR A 11 10.54 -11.50 1.94
N GLU A 12 11.16 -12.22 2.88
CA GLU A 12 11.32 -11.72 4.25
C GLU A 12 12.07 -10.41 4.28
N GLU A 13 13.07 -10.27 3.41
CA GLU A 13 13.85 -9.03 3.27
C GLU A 13 13.01 -7.86 2.81
N ASP A 14 12.13 -8.08 1.83
CA ASP A 14 11.18 -7.07 1.37
C ASP A 14 10.25 -6.62 2.48
N PHE A 15 9.70 -7.57 3.23
CA PHE A 15 8.80 -7.29 4.33
C PHE A 15 9.50 -6.50 5.44
N ASN A 16 10.75 -6.85 5.74
CA ASN A 16 11.54 -6.12 6.73
C ASN A 16 11.82 -4.68 6.29
N ALA A 17 12.14 -4.48 5.00
CA ALA A 17 12.38 -3.14 4.46
C ALA A 17 11.11 -2.28 4.51
N ILE A 18 9.97 -2.84 4.16
CA ILE A 18 8.67 -2.16 4.23
C ILE A 18 8.35 -1.78 5.66
N THR A 19 8.47 -2.73 6.59
CA THR A 19 8.22 -2.51 8.01
C THR A 19 9.15 -1.44 8.58
N HIS A 20 10.42 -1.45 8.18
CA HIS A 20 11.38 -0.43 8.60
C HIS A 20 10.97 0.97 8.14
N ALA A 21 10.56 1.12 6.88
CA ALA A 21 10.08 2.40 6.34
C ALA A 21 8.86 2.90 7.10
N LEU A 22 7.91 2.03 7.40
CA LEU A 22 6.71 2.38 8.16
C LEU A 22 7.02 2.77 9.60
N ASN A 23 7.91 2.06 10.26
CA ASN A 23 8.32 2.38 11.64
C ASN A 23 9.09 3.70 11.71
N LYS A 24 9.92 3.98 10.72
CA LYS A 24 10.59 5.27 10.59
C LYS A 24 9.57 6.40 10.47
N PHE A 25 8.55 6.22 9.64
CA PHE A 25 7.45 7.18 9.50
C PHE A 25 6.77 7.44 10.84
N LEU A 26 6.45 6.39 11.61
CA LEU A 26 5.83 6.54 12.93
C LEU A 26 6.74 7.31 13.90
N GLY A 27 8.03 7.02 13.90
CA GLY A 27 8.99 7.72 14.74
C GLY A 27 9.11 9.21 14.42
N GLU A 28 8.98 9.56 13.14
CA GLU A 28 9.09 10.95 12.69
C GLU A 28 7.79 11.74 12.85
N THR A 29 6.64 11.08 12.89
CA THR A 29 5.34 11.76 12.93
C THR A 29 4.62 11.65 14.26
N ASN A 30 4.94 10.67 15.07
CA ASN A 30 4.18 10.31 16.27
C ASN A 30 2.73 9.90 15.94
N ALA A 31 2.48 9.39 14.73
CA ALA A 31 1.21 8.79 14.39
C ALA A 31 1.00 7.50 15.19
N ARG A 32 -0.25 7.10 15.39
CA ARG A 32 -0.59 5.93 16.22
C ARG A 32 -0.20 4.64 15.54
N CYS A 33 -0.57 4.50 14.28
CA CYS A 33 -0.23 3.32 13.48
C CYS A 33 -0.22 3.67 12.01
N ALA A 34 0.41 2.81 11.23
CA ALA A 34 0.41 2.88 9.77
C ALA A 34 0.07 1.50 9.20
N LEU A 35 -0.76 1.49 8.18
CA LEU A 35 -1.19 0.28 7.50
C LEU A 35 -0.91 0.41 6.02
N LEU A 36 -0.55 -0.69 5.40
CA LEU A 36 -0.52 -0.81 3.95
C LEU A 36 -1.65 -1.73 3.51
N VAL A 37 -2.47 -1.24 2.62
CA VAL A 37 -3.65 -1.95 2.13
C VAL A 37 -3.51 -2.10 0.62
N ASP A 38 -3.67 -3.32 0.13
CA ASP A 38 -3.74 -3.61 -1.30
C ASP A 38 -5.02 -2.97 -1.88
N ARG A 39 -4.98 -2.53 -3.11
CA ARG A 39 -6.17 -1.95 -3.76
C ARG A 39 -7.33 -2.92 -3.88
N SER A 40 -7.07 -4.23 -3.79
CA SER A 40 -8.12 -5.25 -3.75
C SER A 40 -8.81 -5.38 -2.38
N GLY A 41 -8.30 -4.70 -1.36
CA GLY A 41 -8.89 -4.68 -0.03
C GLY A 41 -8.25 -5.61 0.97
N GLN A 42 -7.00 -6.03 0.74
CA GLN A 42 -6.28 -6.90 1.67
C GLN A 42 -5.21 -6.12 2.42
N LEU A 43 -5.05 -6.45 3.71
CA LEU A 43 -4.00 -5.85 4.53
C LEU A 43 -2.65 -6.47 4.18
N VAL A 44 -1.68 -5.63 3.82
CA VAL A 44 -0.32 -6.05 3.47
C VAL A 44 0.60 -6.00 4.69
N ALA A 45 0.54 -4.90 5.45
CA ALA A 45 1.39 -4.70 6.62
C ALA A 45 0.73 -3.72 7.58
N THR A 46 1.08 -3.83 8.85
CA THR A 46 0.65 -2.89 9.88
C THR A 46 1.77 -2.73 10.90
N VAL A 47 1.99 -1.49 11.36
CA VAL A 47 2.96 -1.16 12.39
C VAL A 47 2.35 -0.17 13.38
N GLY A 48 2.92 -0.12 14.57
CA GLY A 48 2.48 0.80 15.62
C GLY A 48 1.49 0.16 16.57
N GLU A 49 0.59 0.98 17.12
CA GLU A 49 -0.41 0.51 18.07
C GLU A 49 -1.35 -0.50 17.40
N ALA A 50 -1.67 -1.58 18.10
CA ALA A 50 -2.58 -2.60 17.57
C ALA A 50 -3.96 -1.99 17.32
N PRO A 51 -4.55 -2.24 16.14
CA PRO A 51 -5.89 -1.74 15.86
C PRO A 51 -6.92 -2.28 16.84
N THR A 52 -7.82 -1.42 17.30
CA THR A 52 -8.96 -1.81 18.14
C THR A 52 -10.17 -2.23 17.31
N PHE A 53 -10.04 -2.21 16.00
CA PHE A 53 -11.08 -2.56 15.02
C PHE A 53 -10.62 -3.78 14.23
N ASP A 54 -11.56 -4.37 13.48
CA ASP A 54 -11.26 -5.50 12.58
C ASP A 54 -10.39 -5.02 11.41
N PRO A 55 -9.12 -5.45 11.32
CA PRO A 55 -8.22 -5.00 10.24
C PRO A 55 -8.69 -5.42 8.85
N THR A 56 -9.35 -6.57 8.72
CA THR A 56 -9.86 -7.07 7.44
C THR A 56 -10.98 -6.18 6.93
N ALA A 57 -11.94 -5.85 7.78
CA ALA A 57 -13.03 -4.93 7.42
C ALA A 57 -12.49 -3.54 7.09
N PHE A 58 -11.53 -3.06 7.86
CA PHE A 58 -10.89 -1.76 7.62
C PHE A 58 -10.20 -1.71 6.26
N ALA A 59 -9.44 -2.75 5.92
CA ALA A 59 -8.74 -2.82 4.64
C ALA A 59 -9.71 -2.82 3.45
N THR A 60 -10.80 -3.57 3.55
CA THR A 60 -11.82 -3.64 2.51
C THR A 60 -12.48 -2.27 2.29
N LEU A 61 -12.86 -1.61 3.38
CA LEU A 61 -13.51 -0.29 3.31
C LEU A 61 -12.54 0.80 2.84
N THR A 62 -11.28 0.73 3.23
CA THR A 62 -10.25 1.66 2.78
C THR A 62 -10.05 1.57 1.27
N ALA A 63 -9.98 0.37 0.73
CA ALA A 63 -9.83 0.18 -0.71
C ALA A 63 -11.04 0.71 -1.48
N ALA A 64 -12.25 0.49 -0.96
CA ALA A 64 -13.50 1.00 -1.55
C ALA A 64 -13.56 2.53 -1.51
N ASP A 65 -13.16 3.13 -0.39
CA ASP A 65 -13.09 4.59 -0.21
C ASP A 65 -12.13 5.22 -1.21
N PHE A 66 -10.93 4.66 -1.33
CA PHE A 66 -9.93 5.18 -2.26
C PHE A 66 -10.35 5.00 -3.71
N SER A 67 -11.02 3.91 -4.05
CA SER A 67 -11.56 3.66 -5.39
C SER A 67 -12.66 4.68 -5.74
N ALA A 68 -13.55 4.96 -4.80
CA ALA A 68 -14.58 5.98 -4.99
C ALA A 68 -13.96 7.37 -5.19
N ASN A 69 -12.90 7.68 -4.45
CA ASN A 69 -12.15 8.92 -4.56
C ASN A 69 -11.55 9.08 -5.96
N ALA A 70 -10.99 8.02 -6.53
CA ALA A 70 -10.43 8.01 -7.88
C ALA A 70 -11.51 8.27 -8.93
N GLN A 71 -12.71 7.71 -8.76
CA GLN A 71 -13.84 7.94 -9.65
C GLN A 71 -14.33 9.39 -9.58
N LEU A 72 -14.37 9.98 -8.38
CA LEU A 72 -14.70 11.39 -8.22
C LEU A 72 -13.69 12.29 -8.94
N ALA A 73 -12.42 11.96 -8.91
CA ALA A 73 -11.38 12.70 -9.63
C ALA A 73 -11.69 12.73 -11.12
N GLN A 74 -12.04 11.60 -11.71
CA GLN A 74 -12.38 11.50 -13.12
C GLN A 74 -13.59 12.39 -13.48
N LEU A 75 -14.59 12.42 -12.60
CA LEU A 75 -15.79 13.22 -12.85
C LEU A 75 -15.51 14.73 -12.92
N ILE A 76 -14.53 15.22 -12.19
CA ILE A 76 -14.16 16.64 -12.20
C ILE A 76 -13.01 16.97 -13.15
N GLY A 77 -12.58 15.99 -13.95
CA GLY A 77 -11.56 16.22 -14.96
C GLY A 77 -10.12 16.07 -14.46
N GLU A 78 -9.92 15.56 -13.25
CA GLU A 78 -8.60 15.23 -12.74
C GLU A 78 -8.22 13.82 -13.16
N SER A 79 -6.92 13.60 -13.39
CA SER A 79 -6.44 12.27 -13.77
C SER A 79 -6.48 11.30 -12.57
N ASP A 80 -6.15 11.80 -11.37
CA ASP A 80 -6.14 11.01 -10.14
C ASP A 80 -6.01 11.93 -8.92
N PHE A 81 -6.55 11.49 -7.79
CA PHE A 81 -6.28 12.11 -6.50
C PHE A 81 -5.19 11.28 -5.81
N ASN A 82 -4.12 11.95 -5.40
CA ASN A 82 -2.97 11.28 -4.78
C ASN A 82 -3.17 10.97 -3.31
N SER A 83 -4.07 11.67 -2.65
CA SER A 83 -4.28 11.52 -1.22
C SER A 83 -5.72 11.83 -0.83
N LEU A 84 -6.09 11.34 0.34
CA LEU A 84 -7.41 11.53 0.92
C LEU A 84 -7.24 11.68 2.43
N VAL A 85 -7.91 12.66 3.02
CA VAL A 85 -7.83 12.95 4.46
C VAL A 85 -9.22 12.87 5.06
N HIS A 86 -9.36 12.10 6.14
CA HIS A 86 -10.55 12.07 6.98
C HIS A 86 -10.19 12.65 8.34
N GLN A 87 -10.81 13.77 8.71
CA GLN A 87 -10.58 14.42 9.99
C GLN A 87 -11.79 14.22 10.90
N GLY A 88 -11.55 13.54 12.04
CA GLY A 88 -12.52 13.41 13.10
C GLY A 88 -12.14 14.30 14.28
N GLU A 89 -12.99 14.35 15.30
CA GLU A 89 -12.72 15.11 16.52
C GLU A 89 -11.50 14.57 17.29
N LYS A 90 -11.37 13.25 17.36
CA LYS A 90 -10.31 12.59 18.13
C LYS A 90 -9.29 11.91 17.25
N GLU A 91 -9.74 11.28 16.20
CA GLU A 91 -8.92 10.47 15.30
C GLU A 91 -9.03 11.00 13.88
N SER A 92 -7.92 10.95 13.19
CA SER A 92 -7.83 11.32 11.77
C SER A 92 -7.08 10.24 11.02
N MET A 93 -7.29 10.17 9.72
CA MET A 93 -6.52 9.27 8.87
C MET A 93 -6.13 9.95 7.56
N TYR A 94 -4.93 9.64 7.12
CA TYR A 94 -4.38 10.12 5.87
C TYR A 94 -4.12 8.92 4.98
N LEU A 95 -4.68 8.93 3.77
CA LEU A 95 -4.51 7.86 2.79
C LEU A 95 -3.69 8.40 1.62
N ALA A 96 -2.69 7.64 1.20
CA ALA A 96 -1.84 8.02 0.06
C ALA A 96 -1.62 6.82 -0.84
N ASP A 97 -1.63 7.07 -2.14
CA ASP A 97 -1.32 6.04 -3.13
C ASP A 97 0.17 5.73 -3.16
N VAL A 98 0.51 4.45 -3.25
CA VAL A 98 1.88 3.98 -3.39
C VAL A 98 1.97 3.09 -4.63
N ALA A 99 2.72 3.54 -5.62
CA ALA A 99 3.01 2.78 -6.84
C ALA A 99 1.75 2.29 -7.60
N ARG A 100 0.60 2.91 -7.37
CA ARG A 100 -0.69 2.53 -7.95
C ARG A 100 -1.12 1.09 -7.62
N ARG A 101 -0.56 0.52 -6.55
CA ARG A 101 -0.81 -0.87 -6.13
C ARG A 101 -1.30 -0.98 -4.71
N VAL A 102 -0.80 -0.14 -3.83
CA VAL A 102 -1.15 -0.18 -2.42
C VAL A 102 -1.50 1.22 -1.93
N ILE A 103 -2.19 1.26 -0.81
CA ILE A 103 -2.59 2.48 -0.13
C ILE A 103 -1.91 2.51 1.22
N LEU A 104 -1.18 3.59 1.49
CA LEU A 104 -0.61 3.84 2.80
C LEU A 104 -1.63 4.60 3.63
N VAL A 105 -1.99 4.05 4.79
CA VAL A 105 -2.93 4.68 5.72
C VAL A 105 -2.20 5.02 6.99
N ALA A 106 -2.23 6.29 7.39
CA ALA A 106 -1.71 6.75 8.67
C ALA A 106 -2.88 7.13 9.57
N LEU A 107 -2.97 6.51 10.73
CA LEU A 107 -3.94 6.88 11.77
C LEU A 107 -3.24 7.74 12.80
N PHE A 108 -3.81 8.89 13.12
CA PHE A 108 -3.19 9.83 14.05
C PHE A 108 -4.23 10.60 14.85
N ASP A 109 -3.81 11.13 15.97
CA ASP A 109 -4.62 11.91 16.88
C ASP A 109 -3.91 13.23 17.22
N ASN A 110 -4.31 13.87 18.32
CA ASN A 110 -3.77 15.16 18.74
C ASN A 110 -2.31 15.15 19.21
N ARG A 111 -1.66 13.97 19.28
CA ARG A 111 -0.22 13.85 19.55
C ARG A 111 0.64 14.31 18.38
N THR A 112 0.04 14.52 17.22
CA THR A 112 0.72 15.06 16.05
C THR A 112 -0.22 15.99 15.28
N THR A 113 0.22 16.49 14.14
CA THR A 113 -0.55 17.41 13.31
C THR A 113 -0.69 16.88 11.90
N LEU A 114 -1.75 17.27 11.21
CA LEU A 114 -1.95 16.95 9.79
C LEU A 114 -0.77 17.45 8.95
N GLY A 115 -0.24 18.63 9.25
CA GLY A 115 0.89 19.19 8.51
C GLY A 115 2.13 18.33 8.58
N LEU A 116 2.48 17.82 9.76
CA LEU A 116 3.63 16.95 9.94
C LEU A 116 3.42 15.60 9.26
N VAL A 117 2.23 15.02 9.42
CA VAL A 117 1.88 13.75 8.75
C VAL A 117 1.98 13.92 7.23
N ARG A 118 1.41 14.98 6.69
CA ARG A 118 1.46 15.27 5.25
C ARG A 118 2.88 15.43 4.74
N LEU A 119 3.73 16.13 5.50
CA LEU A 119 5.13 16.34 5.11
C LEU A 119 5.89 15.02 5.05
N LYS A 120 5.76 14.20 6.09
CA LYS A 120 6.54 12.96 6.20
C LYS A 120 6.00 11.83 5.33
N ILE A 121 4.71 11.81 5.08
CA ILE A 121 4.12 10.75 4.26
C ILE A 121 4.63 10.79 2.82
N LYS A 122 4.98 11.98 2.32
CA LYS A 122 5.56 12.12 0.98
C LYS A 122 6.88 11.37 0.85
N ASP A 123 7.76 11.52 1.83
CA ASP A 123 9.04 10.81 1.83
C ASP A 123 8.85 9.30 1.95
N THR A 124 7.93 8.88 2.80
CA THR A 124 7.61 7.47 3.01
C THR A 124 7.02 6.85 1.73
N VAL A 125 6.14 7.56 1.04
CA VAL A 125 5.57 7.11 -0.24
C VAL A 125 6.67 6.92 -1.27
N LEU A 126 7.63 7.84 -1.36
CA LEU A 126 8.75 7.72 -2.29
C LEU A 126 9.61 6.49 -1.98
N GLU A 127 9.91 6.26 -0.71
CA GLU A 127 10.70 5.11 -0.27
C GLU A 127 9.97 3.80 -0.56
N LEU A 128 8.69 3.72 -0.21
CA LEU A 128 7.87 2.54 -0.47
C LEU A 128 7.70 2.30 -1.97
N THR A 129 7.55 3.35 -2.76
CA THR A 129 7.43 3.22 -4.22
C THR A 129 8.67 2.54 -4.81
N LYS A 130 9.87 2.91 -4.35
CA LYS A 130 11.11 2.27 -4.78
C LYS A 130 11.14 0.79 -4.40
N LEU A 131 10.76 0.48 -3.17
CA LEU A 131 10.73 -0.90 -2.68
C LEU A 131 9.75 -1.77 -3.50
N PHE A 132 8.55 -1.27 -3.75
CA PHE A 132 7.57 -1.99 -4.55
C PHE A 132 8.00 -2.12 -6.00
N HIS A 133 8.65 -1.11 -6.55
CA HIS A 133 9.18 -1.19 -7.91
C HIS A 133 10.22 -2.30 -8.05
N GLU A 134 11.11 -2.44 -7.09
CA GLU A 134 12.10 -3.53 -7.05
C GLU A 134 11.43 -4.90 -6.96
N VAL A 135 10.40 -5.05 -6.12
CA VAL A 135 9.63 -6.29 -5.99
C VAL A 135 8.98 -6.66 -7.32
N PHE A 136 8.34 -5.72 -8.00
CA PHE A 136 7.69 -5.97 -9.28
C PHE A 136 8.70 -6.29 -10.38
N THR A 137 9.84 -5.61 -10.41
CA THR A 137 10.90 -5.86 -11.40
C THR A 137 11.50 -7.24 -11.23
N ARG A 138 11.74 -7.69 -9.98
CA ARG A 138 12.21 -9.05 -9.70
C ARG A 138 11.18 -10.10 -10.11
N GLY A 139 9.89 -9.84 -9.87
CA GLY A 139 8.82 -10.72 -10.29
C GLY A 139 8.80 -10.92 -11.80
N LYS A 140 8.98 -9.84 -12.57
CA LYS A 140 9.08 -9.90 -14.03
C LYS A 140 10.33 -10.63 -14.49
N SER A 141 11.47 -10.35 -13.85
CA SER A 141 12.75 -11.04 -14.18
C SER A 141 12.67 -12.52 -13.91
N ALA A 142 12.08 -12.94 -12.80
CA ALA A 142 11.85 -14.34 -12.48
C ALA A 142 10.91 -15.00 -13.50
N ALA A 143 9.89 -14.29 -13.95
CA ALA A 143 8.97 -14.76 -14.98
C ALA A 143 9.61 -14.86 -16.37
N GLN A 144 10.71 -14.14 -16.59
CA GLN A 144 11.43 -14.14 -17.86
C GLN A 144 12.66 -15.04 -17.86
N GLN A 145 13.00 -15.69 -16.74
CA GLN A 145 14.15 -16.58 -16.68
C GLN A 145 13.88 -17.88 -17.47
N PRO A 146 14.69 -18.15 -18.52
CA PRO A 146 14.54 -19.42 -19.24
C PRO A 146 14.94 -20.59 -18.33
N GLY A 147 14.08 -21.55 -18.18
CA GLY A 147 14.35 -22.75 -17.40
C GLY A 147 13.39 -22.98 -16.25
N LEU A 148 12.92 -21.94 -15.58
CA LEU A 148 11.90 -22.09 -14.53
C LEU A 148 10.48 -22.07 -15.10
N LEU A 149 10.28 -21.44 -16.27
CA LEU A 149 8.97 -21.24 -16.86
C LEU A 149 8.91 -21.61 -18.35
N ALA A 150 9.93 -22.27 -18.89
CA ALA A 150 9.94 -22.68 -20.30
C ALA A 150 8.75 -23.58 -20.64
N GLY A 151 8.29 -24.40 -19.70
CA GLY A 151 7.09 -25.22 -19.85
C GLY A 151 5.80 -24.47 -19.59
N ALA A 152 5.84 -23.46 -18.72
CA ALA A 152 4.66 -22.67 -18.36
C ALA A 152 4.28 -21.67 -19.48
N ASP A 153 5.26 -21.11 -20.17
CA ASP A 153 5.02 -20.22 -21.31
C ASP A 153 4.35 -20.97 -22.46
N ASP A 154 4.80 -22.19 -22.76
CA ASP A 154 4.18 -23.03 -23.77
C ASP A 154 2.74 -23.42 -23.41
N GLU A 155 2.49 -23.72 -22.13
CA GLU A 155 1.14 -24.02 -21.63
C GLU A 155 0.21 -22.80 -21.71
N ILE A 156 0.73 -21.64 -21.38
CA ILE A 156 -0.03 -20.38 -21.44
C ILE A 156 -0.35 -20.04 -22.91
N ASP A 157 0.60 -20.19 -23.82
CA ASP A 157 0.39 -19.95 -25.24
C ASP A 157 -0.64 -20.93 -25.83
N GLN A 158 -0.65 -22.18 -25.37
CA GLN A 158 -1.65 -23.17 -25.77
C GLN A 158 -3.04 -22.85 -25.22
N LEU A 159 -3.13 -22.22 -24.05
CA LEU A 159 -4.40 -21.85 -23.42
C LEU A 159 -5.00 -20.60 -24.04
N PHE A 160 -4.20 -19.67 -24.52
CA PHE A 160 -4.65 -18.38 -25.04
C PHE A 160 -4.33 -18.17 -26.53
N GLY A 161 -3.61 -19.08 -27.10
CA GLY A 161 -3.29 -19.06 -28.53
C GLY A 161 -4.38 -19.61 -29.37
#